data_0c3357d6788463ed184181d27b09cd62
#
_entry.id   0c3357d6788463ed184181d27b09cd62
#
_cell.length_a   1.000
_cell.length_b   1.000
_cell.length_c   1.000
_cell.angle_alpha   90.00
_cell.angle_beta   90.00
_cell.angle_gamma   90.00
#
_symmetry.space_group_name_H-M   'P 1'
#
loop_
_entity.id
_entity.type
_entity.pdbx_description
1 polymer ?
#
loop_
_entity_poly.entity_id
_entity_poly.type
_entity_poly.pdbx_seq_one_letter_code
_entity_poly.pdbx_strand_id
1 'polypeptide(L)'
;MDIKITNRVTMYKTVSSYLDEHSSVWSTMAPLQTALTQFKAEIAGIDTTAQQKEAPSGATDDKAEARDALEDVLFLACEALGVVAHTSNDHDLAALTDVARTALDRMAAEELSNRAASVLAQANVHKTSLVPLQVTQDNLDEFEQALQEFNAAKTGPRAAIVARATQTESLSTRVRRTNGILRNQIDRMVNLFKRSNPDFVSGYQSARVIVDRAASHSTRPTAPPPTPA
;
A
#
# COMPACT_ATOMS: atom_id res chain seq x y z
N MET A 1 5.02 -6.01 -11.01
CA MET A 1 6.51 -6.08 -10.98
C MET A 1 7.08 -5.70 -12.35
N ASP A 2 8.27 -5.04 -12.44
CA ASP A 2 8.94 -4.75 -13.72
C ASP A 2 9.25 -6.07 -14.43
N ILE A 3 9.00 -6.15 -15.77
CA ILE A 3 9.20 -7.33 -16.60
C ILE A 3 10.64 -7.87 -16.52
N LYS A 4 11.64 -6.97 -16.43
CA LYS A 4 13.04 -7.34 -16.28
C LYS A 4 13.32 -8.04 -14.94
N ILE A 5 12.66 -7.61 -13.88
CA ILE A 5 12.76 -8.27 -12.57
C ILE A 5 12.05 -9.61 -12.63
N THR A 6 10.87 -9.67 -13.22
CA THR A 6 10.08 -10.90 -13.37
C THR A 6 10.88 -11.98 -14.13
N ASN A 7 11.45 -11.64 -15.28
CA ASN A 7 12.27 -12.58 -16.08
C ASN A 7 13.48 -13.09 -15.28
N ARG A 8 14.10 -12.21 -14.49
CA ARG A 8 15.23 -12.57 -13.65
C ARG A 8 14.85 -13.50 -12.50
N VAL A 9 13.70 -13.23 -11.85
CA VAL A 9 13.16 -14.08 -10.78
C VAL A 9 12.78 -15.46 -11.33
N THR A 10 12.19 -15.51 -12.52
CA THR A 10 11.91 -16.78 -13.21
C THR A 10 13.19 -17.58 -13.40
N MET A 11 14.26 -16.97 -13.87
CA MET A 11 15.57 -17.63 -14.01
C MET A 11 16.09 -18.11 -12.64
N TYR A 12 15.98 -17.32 -11.58
CA TYR A 12 16.39 -17.76 -10.23
C TYR A 12 15.63 -19.01 -9.78
N LYS A 13 14.32 -19.04 -9.99
CA LYS A 13 13.47 -20.20 -9.67
C LYS A 13 13.85 -21.43 -10.49
N THR A 14 14.12 -21.25 -11.79
CA THR A 14 14.59 -22.33 -12.67
C THR A 14 15.93 -22.90 -12.20
N VAL A 15 16.87 -22.03 -11.83
CA VAL A 15 18.17 -22.47 -11.26
C VAL A 15 17.99 -23.22 -9.96
N SER A 16 17.12 -22.73 -9.07
CA SER A 16 16.85 -23.41 -7.80
C SER A 16 16.25 -24.79 -8.02
N SER A 17 15.25 -24.94 -8.90
CA SER A 17 14.64 -26.23 -9.24
C SER A 17 15.66 -27.20 -9.81
N TYR A 18 16.45 -26.73 -10.78
CA TYR A 18 17.49 -27.54 -11.38
C TYR A 18 18.51 -28.10 -10.37
N LEU A 19 18.96 -27.23 -9.44
CA LEU A 19 19.88 -27.68 -8.39
C LEU A 19 19.22 -28.67 -7.43
N ASP A 20 17.94 -28.52 -7.11
CA ASP A 20 17.20 -29.45 -6.26
C ASP A 20 17.08 -30.84 -6.92
N GLU A 21 16.72 -30.87 -8.19
CA GLU A 21 16.57 -32.10 -8.98
C GLU A 21 17.89 -32.87 -9.10
N HIS A 22 19.04 -32.16 -9.08
CA HIS A 22 20.37 -32.74 -9.19
C HIS A 22 21.14 -32.76 -7.87
N SER A 23 20.43 -32.77 -6.74
CA SER A 23 21.04 -32.75 -5.40
C SER A 23 22.02 -33.87 -5.13
N SER A 24 21.85 -35.04 -5.76
CA SER A 24 22.79 -36.17 -5.66
C SER A 24 24.22 -35.84 -6.13
N VAL A 25 24.40 -34.90 -7.05
CA VAL A 25 25.70 -34.49 -7.59
C VAL A 25 26.49 -33.63 -6.61
N TRP A 26 25.80 -32.73 -5.87
CA TRP A 26 26.44 -31.65 -5.11
C TRP A 26 26.16 -31.70 -3.61
N SER A 27 25.31 -32.61 -3.13
CA SER A 27 24.89 -32.66 -1.71
C SER A 27 26.04 -32.82 -0.71
N THR A 28 27.19 -33.34 -1.13
CA THR A 28 28.39 -33.46 -0.28
C THR A 28 29.16 -32.13 -0.12
N MET A 29 28.83 -31.11 -0.91
CA MET A 29 29.48 -29.80 -0.87
C MET A 29 28.73 -28.85 0.06
N ALA A 30 29.06 -28.86 1.35
CA ALA A 30 28.42 -28.02 2.39
C ALA A 30 28.37 -26.51 2.03
N PRO A 31 29.41 -25.87 1.45
CA PRO A 31 29.32 -24.48 1.04
C PRO A 31 28.24 -24.21 -0.01
N LEU A 32 27.99 -25.15 -0.94
CA LEU A 32 26.96 -25.02 -1.95
C LEU A 32 25.55 -25.15 -1.33
N GLN A 33 25.38 -26.06 -0.36
CA GLN A 33 24.15 -26.18 0.43
C GLN A 33 23.80 -24.86 1.13
N THR A 34 24.78 -24.24 1.80
CA THR A 34 24.61 -22.98 2.49
C THR A 34 24.23 -21.86 1.52
N ALA A 35 24.95 -21.74 0.41
CA ALA A 35 24.66 -20.74 -0.61
C ALA A 35 23.28 -20.92 -1.26
N LEU A 36 22.86 -22.16 -1.51
CA LEU A 36 21.54 -22.46 -2.06
C LEU A 36 20.42 -22.12 -1.07
N THR A 37 20.61 -22.40 0.22
CA THR A 37 19.66 -22.04 1.27
C THR A 37 19.48 -20.52 1.34
N GLN A 38 20.58 -19.75 1.31
CA GLN A 38 20.53 -18.29 1.28
C GLN A 38 19.86 -17.77 -0.01
N PHE A 39 20.17 -18.37 -1.15
CA PHE A 39 19.60 -18.03 -2.44
C PHE A 39 18.08 -18.21 -2.46
N LYS A 40 17.59 -19.34 -1.94
CA LYS A 40 16.15 -19.62 -1.81
C LYS A 40 15.45 -18.64 -0.87
N ALA A 41 16.08 -18.31 0.25
CA ALA A 41 15.54 -17.33 1.20
C ALA A 41 15.38 -15.93 0.57
N GLU A 42 16.36 -15.51 -0.23
CA GLU A 42 16.26 -14.23 -0.95
C GLU A 42 15.18 -14.26 -2.04
N ILE A 43 15.00 -15.37 -2.77
CA ILE A 43 13.90 -15.53 -3.75
C ILE A 43 12.54 -15.41 -3.05
N ALA A 44 12.34 -16.10 -1.93
CA ALA A 44 11.13 -16.02 -1.14
C ALA A 44 10.87 -14.59 -0.64
N GLY A 45 11.94 -13.89 -0.20
CA GLY A 45 11.87 -12.49 0.19
C GLY A 45 11.50 -11.54 -0.97
N ILE A 46 11.94 -11.83 -2.20
CA ILE A 46 11.52 -11.10 -3.41
C ILE A 46 10.03 -11.30 -3.66
N ASP A 47 9.53 -12.53 -3.60
CA ASP A 47 8.12 -12.84 -3.82
C ASP A 47 7.23 -12.14 -2.79
N THR A 48 7.59 -12.20 -1.50
CA THR A 48 6.87 -11.51 -0.42
C THR A 48 6.84 -10.00 -0.62
N THR A 49 8.00 -9.40 -0.96
CA THR A 49 8.08 -7.95 -1.19
C THR A 49 7.27 -7.52 -2.42
N ALA A 50 7.25 -8.34 -3.47
CA ALA A 50 6.44 -8.10 -4.65
C ALA A 50 4.93 -8.16 -4.34
N GLN A 51 4.48 -9.14 -3.57
CA GLN A 51 3.08 -9.25 -3.12
C GLN A 51 2.66 -8.04 -2.29
N GLN A 52 3.49 -7.62 -1.33
CA GLN A 52 3.22 -6.43 -0.52
C GLN A 52 3.12 -5.15 -1.35
N LYS A 53 3.94 -5.02 -2.40
CA LYS A 53 3.89 -3.87 -3.31
C LYS A 53 2.62 -3.84 -4.15
N GLU A 54 2.07 -4.98 -4.52
CA GLU A 54 0.88 -5.12 -5.35
C GLU A 54 -0.41 -5.19 -4.52
N ALA A 55 -0.30 -5.26 -3.18
CA ALA A 55 -1.45 -5.25 -2.30
C ALA A 55 -2.28 -3.97 -2.51
N PRO A 56 -3.60 -4.08 -2.70
CA PRO A 56 -4.46 -2.91 -2.82
C PRO A 56 -4.38 -2.09 -1.52
N SER A 57 -4.47 -0.78 -1.67
CA SER A 57 -4.55 0.13 -0.52
C SER A 57 -5.84 0.94 -0.68
N GLY A 58 -6.81 0.69 0.18
CA GLY A 58 -8.06 1.46 0.29
C GLY A 58 -7.87 2.85 0.91
N ALA A 59 -6.64 3.23 1.29
CA ALA A 59 -6.37 4.43 2.08
C ALA A 59 -6.94 5.75 1.51
N THR A 60 -7.23 5.82 0.21
CA THR A 60 -7.87 6.98 -0.41
C THR A 60 -9.38 6.93 -0.18
N ASP A 61 -9.98 5.77 -0.35
CA ASP A 61 -11.42 5.56 -0.15
C ASP A 61 -11.75 5.63 1.33
N ASP A 62 -10.94 5.02 2.21
CA ASP A 62 -11.07 5.12 3.67
C ASP A 62 -11.03 6.58 4.14
N LYS A 63 -10.14 7.40 3.53
CA LYS A 63 -10.06 8.84 3.84
C LYS A 63 -11.29 9.60 3.35
N ALA A 64 -11.83 9.27 2.19
CA ALA A 64 -13.03 9.92 1.66
C ALA A 64 -14.23 9.58 2.54
N GLU A 65 -14.42 8.31 2.90
CA GLU A 65 -15.51 7.86 3.77
C GLU A 65 -15.44 8.50 5.17
N ALA A 66 -14.26 8.52 5.80
CA ALA A 66 -14.06 9.17 7.09
C ALA A 66 -14.29 10.69 7.01
N ARG A 67 -13.99 11.34 5.87
CA ARG A 67 -14.26 12.73 5.64
C ARG A 67 -15.76 13.01 5.56
N ASP A 68 -16.46 12.22 4.75
CA ASP A 68 -17.93 12.39 4.56
C ASP A 68 -18.66 12.20 5.89
N ALA A 69 -18.28 11.17 6.67
CA ALA A 69 -18.85 10.95 8.00
C ALA A 69 -18.60 12.14 8.96
N LEU A 70 -17.37 12.67 8.98
CA LEU A 70 -17.07 13.84 9.83
C LEU A 70 -17.84 15.07 9.39
N GLU A 71 -17.96 15.32 8.09
CA GLU A 71 -18.70 16.48 7.56
C GLU A 71 -20.19 16.42 7.92
N ASP A 72 -20.78 15.23 7.92
CA ASP A 72 -22.19 15.03 8.27
C ASP A 72 -22.45 15.38 9.74
N VAL A 73 -21.68 14.80 10.66
CA VAL A 73 -21.87 15.07 12.10
C VAL A 73 -21.48 16.49 12.48
N LEU A 74 -20.44 17.05 11.85
CA LEU A 74 -20.02 18.43 12.06
C LEU A 74 -21.10 19.42 11.61
N PHE A 75 -21.69 19.19 10.43
CA PHE A 75 -22.76 20.07 9.93
C PHE A 75 -23.98 20.08 10.86
N LEU A 76 -24.42 18.88 11.30
CA LEU A 76 -25.55 18.81 12.25
C LEU A 76 -25.25 19.47 13.58
N ALA A 77 -24.04 19.34 14.09
CA ALA A 77 -23.61 20.03 15.32
C ALA A 77 -23.56 21.56 15.14
N CYS A 78 -23.10 22.04 13.97
CA CYS A 78 -23.13 23.49 13.65
C CYS A 78 -24.54 24.02 13.59
N GLU A 79 -25.50 23.33 12.98
CA GLU A 79 -26.89 23.74 12.92
C GLU A 79 -27.50 23.85 14.33
N ALA A 80 -27.28 22.84 15.17
CA ALA A 80 -27.80 22.83 16.52
C ALA A 80 -27.17 23.95 17.41
N LEU A 81 -25.86 24.10 17.36
CA LEU A 81 -25.13 25.15 18.05
C LEU A 81 -25.50 26.56 17.54
N GLY A 82 -25.79 26.70 16.24
CA GLY A 82 -26.27 27.94 15.65
C GLY A 82 -27.58 28.41 16.27
N VAL A 83 -28.50 27.48 16.56
CA VAL A 83 -29.75 27.79 17.31
C VAL A 83 -29.43 28.24 18.73
N VAL A 84 -28.49 27.58 19.43
CA VAL A 84 -28.04 27.97 20.77
C VAL A 84 -27.41 29.36 20.74
N ALA A 85 -26.53 29.64 19.79
CA ALA A 85 -25.87 30.92 19.60
C ALA A 85 -26.86 32.07 19.42
N HIS A 86 -27.86 31.84 18.55
CA HIS A 86 -28.93 32.85 18.34
C HIS A 86 -29.75 33.10 19.61
N THR A 87 -30.10 32.04 20.33
CA THR A 87 -30.94 32.15 21.54
C THR A 87 -30.19 32.80 22.69
N SER A 88 -28.89 32.57 22.83
CA SER A 88 -28.03 33.18 23.86
C SER A 88 -27.41 34.53 23.45
N ASN A 89 -27.62 34.96 22.20
CA ASN A 89 -26.98 36.13 21.60
C ASN A 89 -25.46 36.09 21.65
N ASP A 90 -24.91 34.88 21.44
CA ASP A 90 -23.45 34.59 21.40
C ASP A 90 -22.94 34.74 19.97
N HIS A 91 -22.31 35.88 19.69
CA HIS A 91 -21.77 36.16 18.35
C HIS A 91 -20.56 35.37 17.99
N ASP A 92 -19.74 34.95 18.95
CA ASP A 92 -18.54 34.15 18.70
C ASP A 92 -18.93 32.70 18.32
N LEU A 93 -19.88 32.14 19.04
CA LEU A 93 -20.44 30.83 18.72
C LEU A 93 -21.18 30.87 17.37
N ALA A 94 -21.92 31.93 17.08
CA ALA A 94 -22.58 32.10 15.78
C ALA A 94 -21.57 32.13 14.63
N ALA A 95 -20.47 32.87 14.75
CA ALA A 95 -19.44 32.94 13.75
C ALA A 95 -18.70 31.57 13.53
N LEU A 96 -18.53 30.78 14.60
CA LEU A 96 -17.94 29.46 14.52
C LEU A 96 -18.84 28.48 13.77
N THR A 97 -20.14 28.57 13.96
CA THR A 97 -21.15 27.62 13.45
C THR A 97 -21.74 28.01 12.10
N ASP A 98 -21.55 29.26 11.64
CA ASP A 98 -21.99 29.70 10.31
C ASP A 98 -21.15 29.11 9.21
N VAL A 99 -21.50 27.89 8.80
CA VAL A 99 -20.82 27.14 7.73
C VAL A 99 -21.82 26.38 6.88
N ALA A 100 -21.77 26.60 5.57
CA ALA A 100 -22.55 25.82 4.63
C ALA A 100 -21.92 24.43 4.41
N ARG A 101 -22.74 23.40 4.19
CA ARG A 101 -22.29 22.04 3.88
C ARG A 101 -21.28 22.00 2.72
N THR A 102 -21.54 22.75 1.65
CA THR A 102 -20.63 22.85 0.50
C THR A 102 -19.30 23.54 0.80
N ALA A 103 -19.21 24.31 1.89
CA ALA A 103 -17.96 24.89 2.33
C ALA A 103 -17.10 23.87 3.08
N LEU A 104 -17.71 22.98 3.87
CA LEU A 104 -17.02 21.87 4.55
C LEU A 104 -16.35 20.94 3.52
N ASP A 105 -17.06 20.53 2.47
CA ASP A 105 -16.57 19.68 1.40
C ASP A 105 -15.28 20.23 0.71
N ARG A 106 -15.15 21.57 0.68
CA ARG A 106 -14.00 22.26 0.04
C ARG A 106 -12.86 22.58 0.99
N MET A 107 -13.03 22.38 2.28
CA MET A 107 -11.99 22.69 3.28
C MET A 107 -10.77 21.77 3.13
N ALA A 108 -9.60 22.33 3.37
CA ALA A 108 -8.41 21.53 3.54
C ALA A 108 -8.54 20.59 4.75
N ALA A 109 -7.94 19.39 4.68
CA ALA A 109 -8.10 18.37 5.72
C ALA A 109 -7.72 18.84 7.13
N GLU A 110 -6.69 19.67 7.26
CA GLU A 110 -6.29 20.23 8.56
C GLU A 110 -7.28 21.31 9.05
N GLU A 111 -7.81 22.12 8.14
CA GLU A 111 -8.80 23.14 8.48
C GLU A 111 -10.11 22.49 8.94
N LEU A 112 -10.57 21.45 8.23
CA LEU A 112 -11.75 20.66 8.60
C LEU A 112 -11.57 20.04 9.99
N SER A 113 -10.43 19.39 10.24
CA SER A 113 -10.12 18.77 11.53
C SER A 113 -10.11 19.80 12.68
N ASN A 114 -9.49 20.97 12.48
CA ASN A 114 -9.41 22.01 13.48
C ASN A 114 -10.80 22.63 13.77
N ARG A 115 -11.59 22.88 12.73
CA ARG A 115 -12.97 23.36 12.90
C ARG A 115 -13.82 22.34 13.65
N ALA A 116 -13.77 21.07 13.26
CA ALA A 116 -14.49 20.00 13.93
C ALA A 116 -14.12 19.90 15.42
N ALA A 117 -12.83 19.97 15.75
CA ALA A 117 -12.39 19.97 17.14
C ALA A 117 -12.93 21.17 17.94
N SER A 118 -12.95 22.36 17.32
CA SER A 118 -13.49 23.59 17.97
C SER A 118 -14.98 23.48 18.17
N VAL A 119 -15.74 23.00 17.18
CA VAL A 119 -17.20 22.82 17.27
C VAL A 119 -17.55 21.76 18.32
N LEU A 120 -16.83 20.63 18.34
CA LEU A 120 -17.03 19.56 19.33
C LEU A 120 -16.76 20.07 20.76
N ALA A 121 -15.72 20.89 20.95
CA ALA A 121 -15.44 21.51 22.25
C ALA A 121 -16.59 22.39 22.69
N GLN A 122 -17.15 23.23 21.80
CA GLN A 122 -18.34 24.08 22.12
C GLN A 122 -19.60 23.24 22.33
N ALA A 123 -19.80 22.17 21.58
CA ALA A 123 -20.93 21.27 21.79
C ALA A 123 -20.90 20.62 23.19
N ASN A 124 -19.72 20.24 23.67
CA ASN A 124 -19.56 19.75 25.03
C ASN A 124 -19.84 20.81 26.11
N VAL A 125 -19.47 22.07 25.87
CA VAL A 125 -19.79 23.19 26.78
C VAL A 125 -21.30 23.44 26.85
N HIS A 126 -21.99 23.42 25.70
CA HIS A 126 -23.38 23.70 25.55
C HIS A 126 -24.30 22.46 25.60
N LYS A 127 -23.82 21.34 26.06
CA LYS A 127 -24.49 20.04 26.06
C LYS A 127 -25.92 20.09 26.60
N THR A 128 -26.13 20.76 27.72
CA THR A 128 -27.46 20.90 28.33
C THR A 128 -28.45 21.64 27.43
N SER A 129 -27.96 22.62 26.66
CA SER A 129 -28.80 23.44 25.74
C SER A 129 -29.07 22.67 24.42
N LEU A 130 -28.28 21.65 24.12
CA LEU A 130 -28.40 20.82 22.92
C LEU A 130 -29.41 19.68 23.07
N VAL A 131 -29.67 19.20 24.30
CA VAL A 131 -30.65 18.13 24.58
C VAL A 131 -32.02 18.40 24.01
N PRO A 132 -32.63 19.62 24.20
CA PRO A 132 -33.94 19.95 23.62
C PRO A 132 -33.94 19.96 22.08
N LEU A 133 -32.75 20.08 21.45
CA LEU A 133 -32.56 20.05 20.01
C LEU A 133 -32.25 18.64 19.50
N GLN A 134 -32.47 17.62 20.34
CA GLN A 134 -32.27 16.20 20.07
C GLN A 134 -30.79 15.82 19.79
N VAL A 135 -29.85 16.63 20.22
CA VAL A 135 -28.43 16.28 20.23
C VAL A 135 -28.11 15.69 21.59
N THR A 136 -27.93 14.38 21.59
CA THR A 136 -27.67 13.56 22.79
C THR A 136 -26.18 13.38 23.05
N GLN A 137 -25.80 12.70 24.14
CA GLN A 137 -24.44 12.33 24.39
C GLN A 137 -23.92 11.38 23.30
N ASP A 138 -24.76 10.42 22.86
CA ASP A 138 -24.38 9.47 21.81
C ASP A 138 -24.00 10.19 20.50
N ASN A 139 -24.68 11.30 20.16
CA ASN A 139 -24.31 12.10 18.99
C ASN A 139 -22.98 12.83 19.17
N LEU A 140 -22.66 13.28 20.39
CA LEU A 140 -21.34 13.87 20.67
C LEU A 140 -20.23 12.84 20.66
N ASP A 141 -20.49 11.65 21.14
CA ASP A 141 -19.55 10.52 21.11
C ASP A 141 -19.31 10.04 19.65
N GLU A 142 -20.37 9.99 18.83
CA GLU A 142 -20.27 9.74 17.38
C GLU A 142 -19.43 10.79 16.67
N PHE A 143 -19.63 12.08 17.02
CA PHE A 143 -18.83 13.16 16.46
C PHE A 143 -17.35 13.05 16.85
N GLU A 144 -17.06 12.75 18.12
CA GLU A 144 -15.68 12.52 18.57
C GLU A 144 -15.04 11.36 17.84
N GLN A 145 -15.77 10.26 17.66
CA GLN A 145 -15.30 9.09 16.93
C GLN A 145 -15.01 9.43 15.46
N ALA A 146 -15.92 10.12 14.76
CA ALA A 146 -15.73 10.53 13.38
C ALA A 146 -14.50 11.44 13.21
N LEU A 147 -14.25 12.35 14.15
CA LEU A 147 -13.06 13.20 14.16
C LEU A 147 -11.77 12.38 14.36
N GLN A 148 -11.79 11.39 15.24
CA GLN A 148 -10.65 10.49 15.46
C GLN A 148 -10.36 9.65 14.22
N GLU A 149 -11.38 9.05 13.61
CA GLU A 149 -11.26 8.25 12.39
C GLU A 149 -10.74 9.08 11.21
N PHE A 150 -11.25 10.28 11.01
CA PHE A 150 -10.72 11.19 10.00
C PHE A 150 -9.26 11.57 10.24
N ASN A 151 -8.88 11.87 11.48
CA ASN A 151 -7.50 12.18 11.83
C ASN A 151 -6.54 11.00 11.60
N ALA A 152 -6.99 9.77 11.81
CA ALA A 152 -6.23 8.56 11.51
C ALA A 152 -6.10 8.35 9.98
N ALA A 153 -7.18 8.56 9.23
CA ALA A 153 -7.24 8.32 7.79
C ALA A 153 -6.56 9.42 6.95
N LYS A 154 -6.51 10.67 7.42
CA LYS A 154 -6.02 11.82 6.61
C LYS A 154 -4.59 11.67 6.10
N THR A 155 -3.72 10.92 6.80
CA THR A 155 -2.33 10.66 6.42
C THR A 155 -2.14 9.35 5.65
N GLY A 156 -3.15 8.48 5.62
CA GLY A 156 -3.11 7.15 5.03
C GLY A 156 -2.60 7.10 3.58
N PRO A 157 -3.13 7.92 2.65
CA PRO A 157 -2.67 7.91 1.26
C PRO A 157 -1.18 8.19 1.10
N ARG A 158 -0.64 9.15 1.87
CA ARG A 158 0.79 9.48 1.84
C ARG A 158 1.65 8.37 2.44
N ALA A 159 1.20 7.77 3.54
CA ALA A 159 1.86 6.63 4.16
C ALA A 159 1.92 5.43 3.20
N ALA A 160 0.84 5.15 2.46
CA ALA A 160 0.79 4.10 1.45
C ALA A 160 1.78 4.35 0.30
N ILE A 161 1.94 5.60 -0.16
CA ILE A 161 2.93 5.96 -1.18
C ILE A 161 4.35 5.72 -0.67
N VAL A 162 4.66 6.14 0.56
CA VAL A 162 5.99 5.93 1.18
C VAL A 162 6.27 4.44 1.35
N ALA A 163 5.31 3.66 1.83
CA ALA A 163 5.45 2.21 1.97
C ALA A 163 5.77 1.52 0.63
N ARG A 164 5.06 1.88 -0.44
CA ARG A 164 5.32 1.35 -1.80
C ARG A 164 6.70 1.73 -2.34
N ALA A 165 7.16 2.95 -2.07
CA ALA A 165 8.50 3.40 -2.46
C ALA A 165 9.58 2.58 -1.73
N THR A 166 9.45 2.41 -0.43
CA THR A 166 10.36 1.60 0.41
C THR A 166 10.40 0.14 -0.05
N GLN A 167 9.26 -0.45 -0.37
CA GLN A 167 9.18 -1.82 -0.91
C GLN A 167 9.86 -1.94 -2.28
N THR A 168 9.75 -0.90 -3.13
CA THR A 168 10.42 -0.88 -4.44
C THR A 168 11.94 -0.87 -4.29
N GLU A 169 12.48 -0.09 -3.36
CA GLU A 169 13.91 -0.06 -3.06
C GLU A 169 14.39 -1.39 -2.44
N SER A 170 13.62 -1.95 -1.51
CA SER A 170 13.89 -3.25 -0.92
C SER A 170 13.92 -4.35 -1.97
N LEU A 171 12.98 -4.37 -2.93
CA LEU A 171 12.92 -5.33 -4.02
C LEU A 171 14.19 -5.28 -4.89
N SER A 172 14.63 -4.09 -5.30
CA SER A 172 15.82 -3.92 -6.11
C SER A 172 17.10 -4.35 -5.38
N THR A 173 17.15 -4.12 -4.08
CA THR A 173 18.26 -4.52 -3.21
C THR A 173 18.32 -6.04 -3.05
N ARG A 174 17.18 -6.69 -2.84
CA ARG A 174 17.09 -8.15 -2.79
C ARG A 174 17.50 -8.80 -4.09
N VAL A 175 17.03 -8.28 -5.23
CA VAL A 175 17.45 -8.80 -6.57
C VAL A 175 18.96 -8.68 -6.77
N ARG A 176 19.59 -7.57 -6.34
CA ARG A 176 21.05 -7.42 -6.39
C ARG A 176 21.77 -8.43 -5.51
N ARG A 177 21.28 -8.65 -4.28
CA ARG A 177 21.86 -9.62 -3.34
C ARG A 177 21.73 -11.05 -3.87
N THR A 178 20.55 -11.43 -4.34
CA THR A 178 20.28 -12.74 -4.95
C THR A 178 21.23 -13.00 -6.12
N ASN A 179 21.39 -12.00 -7.01
CA ASN A 179 22.32 -12.11 -8.13
C ASN A 179 23.79 -12.21 -7.65
N GLY A 180 24.14 -11.54 -6.56
CA GLY A 180 25.46 -11.64 -5.93
C GLY A 180 25.76 -13.05 -5.42
N ILE A 181 24.83 -13.67 -4.69
CA ILE A 181 24.96 -15.05 -4.21
C ILE A 181 25.12 -16.00 -5.42
N LEU A 182 24.28 -15.84 -6.42
CA LEU A 182 24.29 -16.68 -7.60
C LEU A 182 25.62 -16.60 -8.36
N ARG A 183 26.10 -15.38 -8.69
CA ARG A 183 27.32 -15.18 -9.49
C ARG A 183 28.61 -15.45 -8.72
N ASN A 184 28.67 -15.03 -7.45
CA ASN A 184 29.92 -15.07 -6.72
C ASN A 184 30.14 -16.37 -5.95
N GLN A 185 29.07 -17.14 -5.71
CA GLN A 185 29.13 -18.38 -4.95
C GLN A 185 28.66 -19.56 -5.81
N ILE A 186 27.38 -19.63 -6.18
CA ILE A 186 26.79 -20.80 -6.84
C ILE A 186 27.44 -21.07 -8.19
N ASP A 187 27.51 -20.07 -9.09
CA ASP A 187 28.12 -20.23 -10.42
C ASP A 187 29.55 -20.75 -10.32
N ARG A 188 30.31 -20.24 -9.34
CA ARG A 188 31.71 -20.66 -9.15
C ARG A 188 31.82 -22.10 -8.63
N MET A 189 30.99 -22.48 -7.68
CA MET A 189 30.98 -23.81 -7.09
C MET A 189 30.49 -24.86 -8.08
N VAL A 190 29.45 -24.54 -8.85
CA VAL A 190 28.98 -25.45 -9.94
C VAL A 190 30.05 -25.69 -10.98
N ASN A 191 30.85 -24.69 -11.33
CA ASN A 191 31.96 -24.87 -12.29
C ASN A 191 33.04 -25.86 -11.82
N LEU A 192 33.17 -26.14 -10.52
CA LEU A 192 34.09 -27.12 -9.98
C LEU A 192 33.74 -28.57 -10.46
N PHE A 193 32.47 -28.81 -10.79
CA PHE A 193 31.97 -30.08 -11.28
C PHE A 193 32.20 -30.29 -12.77
N LYS A 194 32.81 -29.32 -13.50
CA LYS A 194 32.98 -29.40 -14.96
C LYS A 194 33.72 -30.66 -15.47
N ARG A 195 34.63 -31.18 -14.65
CA ARG A 195 35.38 -32.39 -15.03
C ARG A 195 34.67 -33.68 -14.63
N SER A 196 34.01 -33.71 -13.47
CA SER A 196 33.35 -34.89 -12.91
C SER A 196 31.94 -35.10 -13.44
N ASN A 197 31.19 -33.99 -13.67
CA ASN A 197 29.79 -34.01 -14.06
C ASN A 197 29.52 -32.93 -15.13
N PRO A 198 30.04 -33.07 -16.36
CA PRO A 198 29.93 -32.04 -17.40
C PRO A 198 28.47 -31.76 -17.81
N ASP A 199 27.62 -32.79 -17.84
CA ASP A 199 26.20 -32.66 -18.19
C ASP A 199 25.42 -31.84 -17.13
N PHE A 200 25.73 -32.03 -15.86
CA PHE A 200 25.19 -31.21 -14.77
C PHE A 200 25.54 -29.73 -14.96
N VAL A 201 26.79 -29.42 -15.28
CA VAL A 201 27.21 -28.03 -15.50
C VAL A 201 26.54 -27.42 -16.74
N SER A 202 26.42 -28.18 -17.83
CA SER A 202 25.75 -27.76 -19.06
C SER A 202 24.25 -27.46 -18.82
N GLY A 203 23.55 -28.34 -18.12
CA GLY A 203 22.16 -28.15 -17.74
C GLY A 203 21.97 -26.93 -16.81
N TYR A 204 22.89 -26.76 -15.85
CA TYR A 204 22.90 -25.56 -15.01
C TYR A 204 23.04 -24.27 -15.83
N GLN A 205 23.96 -24.24 -16.79
CA GLN A 205 24.16 -23.10 -17.68
C GLN A 205 22.90 -22.79 -18.49
N SER A 206 22.19 -23.81 -18.95
CA SER A 206 20.90 -23.66 -19.63
C SER A 206 19.82 -23.06 -18.70
N ALA A 207 19.75 -23.50 -17.43
CA ALA A 207 18.86 -22.93 -16.42
C ALA A 207 19.17 -21.46 -16.09
N ARG A 208 20.42 -21.01 -16.31
CA ARG A 208 20.88 -19.64 -16.11
C ARG A 208 20.46 -18.65 -17.20
N VAL A 209 19.91 -19.14 -18.31
CA VAL A 209 19.47 -18.27 -19.41
C VAL A 209 18.23 -17.48 -18.97
N ILE A 210 18.30 -16.17 -19.11
CA ILE A 210 17.14 -15.29 -18.92
C ILE A 210 16.34 -15.31 -20.23
N VAL A 211 15.13 -15.84 -20.17
CA VAL A 211 14.21 -15.77 -21.31
C VAL A 211 13.46 -14.46 -21.24
N ASP A 212 13.73 -13.55 -22.17
CA ASP A 212 12.99 -12.30 -22.29
C ASP A 212 11.58 -12.59 -22.85
N ARG A 213 10.61 -12.66 -21.95
CA ARG A 213 9.20 -12.65 -22.35
C ARG A 213 8.85 -11.22 -22.75
N ALA A 214 8.47 -11.04 -24.02
CA ALA A 214 7.93 -9.77 -24.48
C ALA A 214 6.72 -9.38 -23.63
N ALA A 215 6.65 -8.11 -23.25
CA ALA A 215 5.43 -7.59 -22.62
C ALA A 215 4.27 -7.85 -23.57
N SER A 216 3.25 -8.58 -23.12
CA SER A 216 2.03 -8.73 -23.89
C SER A 216 1.40 -7.36 -24.00
N HIS A 217 1.53 -6.68 -25.14
CA HIS A 217 0.70 -5.55 -25.46
C HIS A 217 -0.73 -6.07 -25.55
N SER A 218 -1.56 -5.74 -24.59
CA SER A 218 -3.01 -5.86 -24.73
C SER A 218 -3.36 -4.96 -25.91
N THR A 219 -3.61 -5.55 -27.07
CA THR A 219 -4.19 -4.86 -28.22
C THR A 219 -5.54 -4.35 -27.76
N ARG A 220 -5.63 -3.03 -27.56
CA ARG A 220 -6.91 -2.34 -27.36
C ARG A 220 -7.81 -2.74 -28.53
N PRO A 221 -9.03 -3.23 -28.29
CA PRO A 221 -9.93 -3.55 -29.38
C PRO A 221 -10.09 -2.31 -30.27
N THR A 222 -9.72 -2.43 -31.53
CA THR A 222 -9.97 -1.39 -32.54
C THR A 222 -11.47 -1.26 -32.68
N ALA A 223 -12.01 -0.07 -32.48
CA ALA A 223 -13.41 0.21 -32.72
C ALA A 223 -13.76 -0.15 -34.20
N PRO A 224 -14.94 -0.77 -34.49
CA PRO A 224 -15.35 -1.07 -35.84
C PRO A 224 -15.45 0.22 -36.65
N PRO A 225 -15.14 0.19 -37.96
CA PRO A 225 -15.25 1.36 -38.84
C PRO A 225 -16.70 1.85 -38.90
N PRO A 226 -16.93 3.15 -39.05
CA PRO A 226 -18.28 3.69 -39.17
C PRO A 226 -18.94 3.16 -40.44
N THR A 227 -20.18 2.70 -40.32
CA THR A 227 -21.04 2.26 -41.45
C THR A 227 -21.28 3.46 -42.34
N PRO A 228 -21.06 3.36 -43.67
CA PRO A 228 -21.42 4.44 -44.60
C PRO A 228 -22.92 4.62 -44.66
N ALA A 229 -23.38 5.89 -44.71
CA ALA A 229 -24.78 6.31 -44.84
C ALA A 229 -25.33 6.05 -46.23
#